data_f633f6713054c1d7f99b3ff72b7978c0
#
_entry.id   f633f6713054c1d7f99b3ff72b7978c0
#
_cell.length_a   1.000
_cell.length_b   1.000
_cell.length_c   1.000
_cell.angle_alpha   90.00
_cell.angle_beta   90.00
_cell.angle_gamma   90.00
#
_symmetry.space_group_name_H-M   'P 1'
#
loop_
_entity.id
_entity.type
_entity.pdbx_description
1 polymer ?
#
loop_
_entity_poly.entity_id
_entity_poly.type
_entity_poly.pdbx_seq_one_letter_code
_entity_poly.pdbx_strand_id
1 'polypeptide(L)'
;MDETIDRLASMVLERFASIPPTERLLVAIAGVPGSGKSTLAYPLVDAINTKLEATKSKTNDGGLTTRTNTNTIDRATALLTTNSSNRNRDSAKDGKDSVPTATEDGSLLNEKIALAVGLDGWHYSRAQLDEFPDPIEALTRRGAAFTFDATSYLSFIQALREPIPLSPLPSPLTTPKIPYLTFSHSLKDPLPSPTPIKPTNRLIIIEGLYTLINEGIWARATGMMNFRIWLECDSKVVRDRLLKRCLREGIEDTVERAEKRVDGSDMLNGEWIKARLTTDADLIVIESKEDARLVASSGP
;
A
#
# COMPACT_ATOMS: atom_id res chain seq x y z
N MET A 1 12.93 7.33 12.73
CA MET A 1 12.05 6.64 11.74
C MET A 1 11.78 5.20 12.15
N ASP A 2 12.80 4.42 12.51
CA ASP A 2 12.64 3.00 12.84
C ASP A 2 11.70 2.75 14.03
N GLU A 3 11.80 3.55 15.10
CA GLU A 3 10.91 3.45 16.27
C GLU A 3 9.44 3.78 15.92
N THR A 4 9.20 4.78 15.07
CA THR A 4 7.86 5.13 14.61
C THR A 4 7.27 4.00 13.73
N ILE A 5 8.06 3.43 12.83
CA ILE A 5 7.66 2.31 11.97
C ILE A 5 7.36 1.09 12.82
N ASP A 6 8.21 0.77 13.80
CA ASP A 6 8.03 -0.38 14.69
C ASP A 6 6.75 -0.26 15.53
N ARG A 7 6.48 0.92 16.07
CA ARG A 7 5.25 1.23 16.80
C ARG A 7 4.02 1.10 15.91
N LEU A 8 4.05 1.70 14.71
CA LEU A 8 2.93 1.59 13.76
C LEU A 8 2.70 0.15 13.32
N ALA A 9 3.75 -0.60 13.03
CA ALA A 9 3.65 -2.00 12.67
C ALA A 9 2.97 -2.82 13.78
N SER A 10 3.31 -2.56 15.04
CA SER A 10 2.67 -3.22 16.19
C SER A 10 1.19 -2.87 16.33
N MET A 11 0.81 -1.58 16.18
CA MET A 11 -0.58 -1.13 16.21
C MET A 11 -1.41 -1.74 15.06
N VAL A 12 -0.84 -1.77 13.84
CA VAL A 12 -1.50 -2.36 12.67
C VAL A 12 -1.69 -3.87 12.86
N LEU A 13 -0.69 -4.58 13.41
CA LEU A 13 -0.79 -6.01 13.70
C LEU A 13 -1.81 -6.32 14.79
N GLU A 14 -1.91 -5.49 15.82
CA GLU A 14 -2.95 -5.60 16.84
C GLU A 14 -4.34 -5.47 16.21
N ARG A 15 -4.54 -4.48 15.34
CA ARG A 15 -5.79 -4.34 14.59
C ARG A 15 -6.04 -5.53 13.67
N PHE A 16 -5.01 -6.02 12.98
CA PHE A 16 -5.09 -7.18 12.10
C PHE A 16 -5.53 -8.44 12.81
N ALA A 17 -5.08 -8.67 14.05
CA ALA A 17 -5.49 -9.81 14.86
C ALA A 17 -7.01 -9.85 15.19
N SER A 18 -7.69 -8.70 15.11
CA SER A 18 -9.14 -8.60 15.34
C SER A 18 -9.97 -8.78 14.05
N ILE A 19 -9.35 -8.85 12.87
CA ILE A 19 -10.05 -8.98 11.59
C ILE A 19 -10.37 -10.45 11.30
N PRO A 20 -11.62 -10.78 10.92
CA PRO A 20 -12.00 -12.14 10.53
C PRO A 20 -11.10 -12.72 9.43
N PRO A 21 -10.86 -14.04 9.37
CA PRO A 21 -10.00 -14.65 8.36
C PRO A 21 -10.54 -14.48 6.93
N THR A 22 -11.82 -14.20 6.76
CA THR A 22 -12.47 -13.91 5.48
C THR A 22 -12.32 -12.47 5.02
N GLU A 23 -11.70 -11.60 5.82
CA GLU A 23 -11.60 -10.17 5.52
C GLU A 23 -10.16 -9.71 5.38
N ARG A 24 -9.98 -8.57 4.72
CA ARG A 24 -8.71 -7.83 4.66
C ARG A 24 -8.72 -6.65 5.62
N LEU A 25 -7.58 -6.41 6.27
CA LEU A 25 -7.32 -5.14 6.92
C LEU A 25 -6.86 -4.14 5.86
N LEU A 26 -7.61 -3.05 5.70
CA LEU A 26 -7.23 -1.94 4.82
C LEU A 26 -6.71 -0.78 5.66
N VAL A 27 -5.48 -0.37 5.38
CA VAL A 27 -4.79 0.74 6.04
C VAL A 27 -4.61 1.85 5.01
N ALA A 28 -5.10 3.06 5.29
CA ALA A 28 -4.84 4.23 4.46
C ALA A 28 -3.72 5.07 5.05
N ILE A 29 -2.79 5.49 4.19
CA ILE A 29 -1.76 6.48 4.51
C ILE A 29 -1.95 7.67 3.58
N ALA A 30 -2.30 8.83 4.14
CA ALA A 30 -2.42 10.07 3.41
C ALA A 30 -1.46 11.14 3.93
N GLY A 31 -1.30 12.19 3.15
CA GLY A 31 -0.50 13.36 3.47
C GLY A 31 -0.35 14.24 2.22
N VAL A 32 0.04 15.48 2.40
CA VAL A 32 0.26 16.41 1.29
C VAL A 32 1.37 15.93 0.35
N PRO A 33 1.45 16.43 -0.91
CA PRO A 33 2.60 16.18 -1.77
C PRO A 33 3.92 16.45 -1.01
N GLY A 34 4.92 15.60 -1.17
CA GLY A 34 6.21 15.78 -0.48
C GLY A 34 6.25 15.44 1.01
N SER A 35 5.14 15.00 1.63
CA SER A 35 5.11 14.65 3.07
C SER A 35 5.89 13.37 3.42
N GLY A 36 6.22 12.50 2.45
CA GLY A 36 6.97 11.26 2.70
C GLY A 36 6.12 10.00 2.86
N LYS A 37 4.90 9.98 2.32
CA LYS A 37 3.98 8.81 2.38
C LYS A 37 4.62 7.51 1.97
N SER A 38 5.23 7.47 0.79
CA SER A 38 5.88 6.25 0.28
C SER A 38 7.10 5.85 1.13
N THR A 39 7.84 6.84 1.66
CA THR A 39 8.96 6.62 2.61
C THR A 39 8.50 6.01 3.94
N LEU A 40 7.22 6.14 4.30
CA LEU A 40 6.61 5.46 5.44
C LEU A 40 5.99 4.11 5.03
N ALA A 41 5.20 4.08 3.95
CA ALA A 41 4.36 2.94 3.60
C ALA A 41 5.17 1.66 3.30
N TYR A 42 6.22 1.75 2.48
CA TYR A 42 7.01 0.58 2.09
C TYR A 42 7.80 -0.01 3.26
N PRO A 43 8.57 0.76 4.05
CA PRO A 43 9.22 0.21 5.25
C PRO A 43 8.24 -0.33 6.29
N LEU A 44 7.04 0.25 6.42
CA LEU A 44 6.00 -0.27 7.31
C LEU A 44 5.51 -1.65 6.87
N VAL A 45 5.29 -1.86 5.56
CA VAL A 45 4.96 -3.19 5.01
C VAL A 45 6.06 -4.20 5.30
N ASP A 46 7.32 -3.83 5.10
CA ASP A 46 8.45 -4.73 5.35
C ASP A 46 8.58 -5.07 6.84
N ALA A 47 8.42 -4.09 7.74
CA ALA A 47 8.42 -4.33 9.18
C ALA A 47 7.27 -5.25 9.63
N ILE A 48 6.06 -5.06 9.07
CA ILE A 48 4.91 -5.93 9.34
C ILE A 48 5.19 -7.37 8.89
N ASN A 49 5.66 -7.57 7.65
CA ASN A 49 5.97 -8.90 7.14
C ASN A 49 7.07 -9.58 7.97
N THR A 50 8.12 -8.86 8.34
CA THR A 50 9.21 -9.37 9.20
C THR A 50 8.68 -9.82 10.57
N LYS A 51 7.80 -9.04 11.21
CA LYS A 51 7.19 -9.44 12.50
C LYS A 51 6.32 -10.68 12.36
N LEU A 52 5.55 -10.80 11.27
CA LEU A 52 4.71 -11.98 10.99
C LEU A 52 5.55 -13.23 10.72
N GLU A 53 6.66 -13.12 10.01
CA GLU A 53 7.59 -14.23 9.75
C GLU A 53 8.27 -14.70 11.05
N ALA A 54 8.74 -13.77 11.88
CA ALA A 54 9.35 -14.10 13.17
C ALA A 54 8.39 -14.85 14.11
N THR A 55 7.10 -14.55 14.06
CA THR A 55 6.09 -15.24 14.86
C THR A 55 5.85 -16.66 14.33
N LYS A 56 5.80 -16.87 13.01
CA LYS A 56 5.68 -18.20 12.39
C LYS A 56 6.85 -19.13 12.77
N SER A 57 8.06 -18.60 12.79
CA SER A 57 9.27 -19.38 13.14
C SER A 57 9.23 -19.87 14.58
N LYS A 58 8.76 -19.05 15.52
CA LYS A 58 8.65 -19.43 16.94
C LYS A 58 7.59 -20.52 17.20
N THR A 59 6.51 -20.54 16.42
CA THR A 59 5.46 -21.58 16.55
C THR A 59 5.90 -22.93 15.98
N ASN A 60 6.83 -22.96 15.03
CA ASN A 60 7.36 -24.21 14.45
C ASN A 60 8.45 -24.87 15.30
N ASP A 61 9.17 -24.10 16.12
CA ASP A 61 10.26 -24.62 16.98
C ASP A 61 9.78 -25.09 18.37
N GLY A 62 8.55 -24.76 18.75
CA GLY A 62 7.96 -25.06 20.06
C GLY A 62 7.16 -26.35 20.08
N GLY A 63 7.83 -27.52 20.08
CA GLY A 63 7.25 -28.79 20.55
C GLY A 63 6.87 -28.68 22.01
N LEU A 64 5.55 -28.72 22.26
CA LEU A 64 4.91 -29.10 23.54
C LEU A 64 5.48 -28.49 24.83
N THR A 65 5.05 -27.31 25.24
CA THR A 65 4.88 -26.98 26.69
C THR A 65 3.92 -25.79 26.90
N THR A 66 2.91 -26.11 27.76
CA THR A 66 2.16 -25.26 28.70
C THR A 66 1.55 -23.91 28.24
N ARG A 67 0.22 -23.91 28.36
CA ARG A 67 -0.69 -22.74 28.42
C ARG A 67 -0.15 -21.66 29.33
N THR A 68 0.12 -20.45 28.75
CA THR A 68 -0.14 -19.17 29.44
C THR A 68 -0.01 -18.01 28.42
N ASN A 69 -0.97 -17.12 28.40
CA ASN A 69 -1.02 -15.83 27.68
C ASN A 69 -0.71 -15.86 26.16
N THR A 70 -1.71 -16.13 25.36
CA THR A 70 -1.68 -15.88 23.93
C THR A 70 -1.55 -14.37 23.67
N ASN A 71 -0.37 -13.93 23.27
CA ASN A 71 -0.13 -12.60 22.72
C ASN A 71 -1.01 -12.39 21.49
N THR A 72 -1.45 -11.16 21.27
CA THR A 72 -2.31 -10.72 20.16
C THR A 72 -1.74 -11.14 18.79
N ILE A 73 -0.41 -11.20 18.67
CA ILE A 73 0.32 -11.62 17.44
C ILE A 73 0.18 -13.14 17.20
N ASP A 74 0.19 -13.98 18.25
CA ASP A 74 0.03 -15.44 18.12
C ASP A 74 -1.36 -15.80 17.58
N ARG A 75 -2.37 -15.00 17.92
CA ARG A 75 -3.73 -15.16 17.40
C ARG A 75 -3.84 -14.86 15.90
N ALA A 76 -3.15 -13.82 15.43
CA ALA A 76 -3.09 -13.49 14.01
C ALA A 76 -2.40 -14.59 13.19
N THR A 77 -1.35 -15.20 13.75
CA THR A 77 -0.58 -16.28 13.09
C THR A 77 -1.32 -17.63 13.13
N ALA A 78 -1.99 -17.96 14.23
CA ALA A 78 -2.78 -19.18 14.34
C ALA A 78 -3.92 -19.25 13.30
N LEU A 79 -4.55 -18.11 12.99
CA LEU A 79 -5.58 -18.01 11.95
C LEU A 79 -5.04 -18.22 10.53
N LEU A 80 -3.73 -18.06 10.34
CA LEU A 80 -3.06 -18.26 9.04
C LEU A 80 -2.56 -19.69 8.84
N THR A 81 -2.26 -20.42 9.93
CA THR A 81 -1.71 -21.77 9.89
C THR A 81 -2.78 -22.87 9.73
N THR A 82 -4.02 -22.62 10.13
CA THR A 82 -5.12 -23.61 9.98
C THR A 82 -5.46 -23.92 8.52
N ASN A 83 -5.09 -23.06 7.57
CA ASN A 83 -5.29 -23.29 6.13
C ASN A 83 -4.13 -24.06 5.45
N SER A 84 -3.02 -24.36 6.17
CA SER A 84 -1.83 -24.98 5.58
C SER A 84 -1.62 -26.46 5.95
N SER A 85 -2.37 -27.01 6.92
CA SER A 85 -2.02 -28.29 7.56
C SER A 85 -2.68 -29.54 6.98
N ASN A 86 -3.40 -29.45 5.86
CA ASN A 86 -4.16 -30.60 5.35
C ASN A 86 -3.67 -31.13 3.98
N ARG A 87 -2.35 -31.27 3.80
CA ARG A 87 -1.78 -32.05 2.69
C ARG A 87 -0.52 -32.78 3.14
N ASN A 88 -0.71 -34.01 3.61
CA ASN A 88 0.20 -35.12 3.37
C ASN A 88 -0.38 -36.42 3.88
N ARG A 89 -0.87 -37.24 2.98
CA ARG A 89 -0.83 -38.70 2.91
C ARG A 89 -1.66 -39.12 1.71
N ASP A 90 -1.02 -39.52 0.66
CA ASP A 90 -0.94 -40.92 0.24
C ASP A 90 -0.08 -41.06 -1.03
N SER A 91 0.80 -42.00 -0.94
CA SER A 91 1.72 -42.49 -1.94
C SER A 91 1.04 -43.47 -2.89
N ALA A 92 1.38 -43.45 -4.19
CA ALA A 92 1.63 -44.69 -4.95
C ALA A 92 2.28 -44.42 -6.31
N LYS A 93 3.18 -45.28 -6.64
CA LYS A 93 4.14 -45.44 -7.71
C LYS A 93 3.58 -45.46 -9.14
N ASP A 94 4.51 -45.14 -10.03
CA ASP A 94 4.86 -45.71 -11.35
C ASP A 94 4.55 -44.84 -12.59
N GLY A 95 5.60 -44.71 -13.43
CA GLY A 95 5.50 -44.52 -14.90
C GLY A 95 6.28 -43.35 -15.49
N LYS A 96 7.45 -43.71 -16.07
CA LYS A 96 8.29 -42.85 -16.89
C LYS A 96 7.54 -42.23 -18.06
N ASP A 97 7.69 -40.91 -18.28
CA ASP A 97 8.08 -40.36 -19.57
C ASP A 97 8.49 -38.88 -19.40
N SER A 98 9.62 -38.54 -19.98
CA SER A 98 10.31 -37.27 -19.81
C SER A 98 9.82 -36.22 -20.81
N VAL A 99 9.13 -35.19 -20.28
CA VAL A 99 8.95 -33.88 -20.93
C VAL A 99 9.56 -32.84 -19.99
N PRO A 100 10.36 -31.86 -20.45
CA PRO A 100 11.00 -30.91 -19.55
C PRO A 100 9.94 -29.99 -18.97
N THR A 101 9.54 -30.28 -17.74
CA THR A 101 8.71 -29.42 -16.92
C THR A 101 9.55 -28.23 -16.44
N ALA A 102 9.07 -27.02 -16.76
CA ALA A 102 9.49 -25.81 -16.06
C ALA A 102 9.41 -26.07 -14.56
N THR A 103 10.52 -25.90 -13.86
CA THR A 103 10.61 -26.01 -12.41
C THR A 103 9.71 -24.97 -11.78
N GLU A 104 8.51 -25.36 -11.36
CA GLU A 104 7.77 -24.65 -10.34
C GLU A 104 8.58 -24.80 -9.05
N ASP A 105 9.36 -23.78 -8.73
CA ASP A 105 10.08 -23.68 -7.47
C ASP A 105 9.06 -23.69 -6.33
N GLY A 106 9.17 -24.70 -5.47
CA GLY A 106 8.28 -24.96 -4.32
C GLY A 106 8.41 -23.95 -3.20
N SER A 107 8.19 -22.68 -3.48
CA SER A 107 8.20 -21.57 -2.49
C SER A 107 6.79 -21.21 -2.04
N LEU A 108 6.06 -22.15 -1.47
CA LEU A 108 4.82 -21.85 -0.72
C LEU A 108 5.10 -21.18 0.65
N LEU A 109 6.36 -21.03 1.03
CA LEU A 109 6.76 -20.61 2.38
C LEU A 109 6.97 -19.09 2.52
N ASN A 110 6.86 -18.28 1.45
CA ASN A 110 7.23 -16.86 1.51
C ASN A 110 6.23 -15.91 0.86
N GLU A 111 4.93 -16.22 0.83
CA GLU A 111 3.93 -15.25 0.37
C GLU A 111 3.74 -14.14 1.39
N LYS A 112 4.03 -12.90 0.97
CA LYS A 112 3.85 -11.70 1.79
C LYS A 112 2.37 -11.52 2.14
N ILE A 113 2.08 -11.32 3.42
CA ILE A 113 0.72 -11.09 3.94
C ILE A 113 0.34 -9.63 3.76
N ALA A 114 1.30 -8.72 4.00
CA ALA A 114 1.13 -7.29 3.82
C ALA A 114 1.68 -6.82 2.48
N LEU A 115 0.92 -5.96 1.80
CA LEU A 115 1.31 -5.29 0.56
C LEU A 115 1.06 -3.79 0.64
N ALA A 116 1.90 -2.99 -0.06
CA ALA A 116 1.65 -1.58 -0.33
C ALA A 116 1.06 -1.40 -1.74
N VAL A 117 0.08 -0.51 -1.84
CA VAL A 117 -0.53 -0.08 -3.10
C VAL A 117 -0.55 1.44 -3.15
N GLY A 118 0.08 2.02 -4.18
CA GLY A 118 0.08 3.46 -4.39
C GLY A 118 -1.17 3.92 -5.17
N LEU A 119 -1.84 4.95 -4.67
CA LEU A 119 -2.98 5.58 -5.35
C LEU A 119 -2.60 6.15 -6.72
N ASP A 120 -1.33 6.45 -6.94
CA ASP A 120 -0.84 7.02 -8.20
C ASP A 120 -1.14 6.14 -9.42
N GLY A 121 -1.38 4.84 -9.23
CA GLY A 121 -1.87 3.95 -10.28
C GLY A 121 -3.23 4.36 -10.87
N TRP A 122 -3.99 5.18 -10.18
CA TRP A 122 -5.30 5.66 -10.64
C TRP A 122 -5.27 7.07 -11.23
N HIS A 123 -4.10 7.62 -11.58
CA HIS A 123 -4.07 8.78 -12.45
C HIS A 123 -4.72 8.44 -13.80
N TYR A 124 -5.39 9.41 -14.42
CA TYR A 124 -5.67 9.31 -15.83
C TYR A 124 -4.35 9.30 -16.63
N SER A 125 -4.30 8.49 -17.67
CA SER A 125 -3.17 8.52 -18.63
C SER A 125 -3.10 9.86 -19.33
N ARG A 126 -1.92 10.20 -19.88
CA ARG A 126 -1.78 11.44 -20.67
C ARG A 126 -2.77 11.46 -21.82
N ALA A 127 -2.95 10.34 -22.52
CA ALA A 127 -3.92 10.23 -23.60
C ALA A 127 -5.36 10.52 -23.14
N GLN A 128 -5.75 10.06 -21.94
CA GLN A 128 -7.07 10.39 -21.38
C GLN A 128 -7.18 11.85 -20.96
N LEU A 129 -6.10 12.45 -20.42
CA LEU A 129 -6.09 13.88 -20.07
C LEU A 129 -6.17 14.78 -21.30
N ASP A 130 -5.64 14.35 -22.46
CA ASP A 130 -5.77 15.06 -23.74
C ASP A 130 -7.23 15.12 -24.25
N GLU A 131 -8.11 14.24 -23.74
CA GLU A 131 -9.54 14.22 -24.06
C GLU A 131 -10.40 15.06 -23.10
N PHE A 132 -9.79 15.68 -22.07
CA PHE A 132 -10.52 16.53 -21.12
C PHE A 132 -11.01 17.82 -21.79
N PRO A 133 -12.07 18.46 -21.23
CA PRO A 133 -12.57 19.75 -21.75
C PRO A 133 -11.49 20.85 -21.81
N ASP A 134 -10.54 20.85 -20.86
CA ASP A 134 -9.33 21.66 -20.89
C ASP A 134 -8.10 20.76 -20.69
N PRO A 135 -7.52 20.22 -21.77
CA PRO A 135 -6.35 19.36 -21.69
C PRO A 135 -5.11 20.07 -21.12
N ILE A 136 -4.96 21.36 -21.38
CA ILE A 136 -3.82 22.14 -20.92
C ILE A 136 -3.86 22.25 -19.40
N GLU A 137 -5.02 22.59 -18.83
CA GLU A 137 -5.20 22.62 -17.38
C GLU A 137 -5.01 21.21 -16.79
N ALA A 138 -5.60 20.18 -17.37
CA ALA A 138 -5.51 18.80 -16.89
C ALA A 138 -4.06 18.31 -16.83
N LEU A 139 -3.25 18.58 -17.83
CA LEU A 139 -1.84 18.23 -17.86
C LEU A 139 -1.01 19.09 -16.88
N THR A 140 -1.28 20.39 -16.81
CA THR A 140 -0.58 21.32 -15.92
C THR A 140 -0.86 21.00 -14.43
N ARG A 141 -2.12 20.65 -14.12
CA ARG A 141 -2.58 20.33 -12.77
C ARG A 141 -2.57 18.83 -12.50
N ARG A 142 -1.85 18.04 -13.31
CA ARG A 142 -1.77 16.59 -13.10
C ARG A 142 -1.24 16.27 -11.71
N GLY A 143 -2.03 15.52 -10.95
CA GLY A 143 -1.85 15.30 -9.52
C GLY A 143 -2.97 15.95 -8.68
N ALA A 144 -3.79 16.83 -9.26
CA ALA A 144 -5.03 17.30 -8.64
C ALA A 144 -6.11 16.20 -8.64
N ALA A 145 -7.05 16.27 -7.70
CA ALA A 145 -8.07 15.23 -7.48
C ALA A 145 -8.87 14.88 -8.75
N PHE A 146 -9.15 15.85 -9.60
CA PHE A 146 -9.89 15.65 -10.86
C PHE A 146 -9.09 14.93 -11.95
N THR A 147 -7.76 14.78 -11.78
CA THR A 147 -6.89 14.05 -12.71
C THR A 147 -6.72 12.58 -12.32
N PHE A 148 -7.54 12.09 -11.40
CA PHE A 148 -7.57 10.69 -10.97
C PHE A 148 -8.91 10.05 -11.31
N ASP A 149 -8.90 8.78 -11.70
CA ASP A 149 -10.09 7.95 -11.82
C ASP A 149 -10.55 7.45 -10.45
N ALA A 150 -11.22 8.35 -9.72
CA ALA A 150 -11.76 8.04 -8.39
C ALA A 150 -12.82 6.95 -8.42
N THR A 151 -13.52 6.76 -9.56
CA THR A 151 -14.54 5.71 -9.71
C THR A 151 -13.90 4.33 -9.77
N SER A 152 -12.87 4.18 -10.59
CA SER A 152 -12.09 2.94 -10.67
C SER A 152 -11.38 2.63 -9.35
N TYR A 153 -10.83 3.66 -8.69
CA TYR A 153 -10.26 3.51 -7.35
C TYR A 153 -11.28 2.99 -6.33
N LEU A 154 -12.48 3.59 -6.28
CA LEU A 154 -13.53 3.10 -5.39
C LEU A 154 -13.90 1.64 -5.69
N SER A 155 -14.02 1.27 -6.97
CA SER A 155 -14.33 -0.10 -7.39
C SER A 155 -13.23 -1.08 -6.92
N PHE A 156 -11.97 -0.67 -6.98
CA PHE A 156 -10.86 -1.45 -6.43
C PHE A 156 -10.98 -1.64 -4.90
N ILE A 157 -11.29 -0.58 -4.14
CA ILE A 157 -11.50 -0.69 -2.69
C ILE A 157 -12.67 -1.61 -2.36
N GLN A 158 -13.76 -1.53 -3.12
CA GLN A 158 -14.90 -2.45 -2.98
C GLN A 158 -14.49 -3.91 -3.23
N ALA A 159 -13.72 -4.18 -4.28
CA ALA A 159 -13.20 -5.52 -4.55
C ALA A 159 -12.31 -6.05 -3.41
N LEU A 160 -11.53 -5.20 -2.74
CA LEU A 160 -10.76 -5.59 -1.56
C LEU A 160 -11.65 -5.95 -0.36
N ARG A 161 -12.87 -5.43 -0.30
CA ARG A 161 -13.86 -5.72 0.76
C ARG A 161 -14.66 -7.00 0.53
N GLU A 162 -14.60 -7.56 -0.68
CA GLU A 162 -15.23 -8.85 -0.93
C GLU A 162 -14.63 -9.94 -0.03
N PRO A 163 -15.46 -10.83 0.54
CA PRO A 163 -15.00 -11.89 1.43
C PRO A 163 -13.98 -12.81 0.77
N ILE A 164 -12.95 -13.15 1.50
CA ILE A 164 -11.94 -14.13 1.06
C ILE A 164 -12.53 -15.55 1.27
N PRO A 165 -12.59 -16.39 0.22
CA PRO A 165 -13.05 -17.77 0.38
C PRO A 165 -12.17 -18.56 1.34
N LEU A 166 -12.77 -19.24 2.32
CA LEU A 166 -12.06 -20.09 3.31
C LEU A 166 -11.81 -21.52 2.81
N SER A 167 -12.54 -21.98 1.82
CA SER A 167 -12.34 -23.33 1.27
C SER A 167 -11.08 -23.40 0.42
N PRO A 168 -10.34 -24.52 0.47
CA PRO A 168 -9.26 -24.72 -0.48
C PRO A 168 -9.87 -24.70 -1.88
N LEU A 169 -9.47 -23.69 -2.66
CA LEU A 169 -9.91 -23.58 -4.05
C LEU A 169 -9.36 -24.77 -4.82
N PRO A 170 -10.16 -25.37 -5.72
CA PRO A 170 -9.80 -26.63 -6.38
C PRO A 170 -8.59 -26.49 -7.33
N SER A 171 -8.16 -25.27 -7.64
CA SER A 171 -7.00 -25.01 -8.50
C SER A 171 -6.43 -23.61 -8.27
N PRO A 172 -5.09 -23.41 -8.39
CA PRO A 172 -4.47 -22.09 -8.43
C PRO A 172 -5.05 -21.17 -9.53
N LEU A 173 -5.58 -21.74 -10.60
CA LEU A 173 -6.21 -21.01 -11.71
C LEU A 173 -7.57 -20.41 -11.36
N THR A 174 -8.28 -20.98 -10.38
CA THR A 174 -9.59 -20.51 -9.92
C THR A 174 -9.51 -19.62 -8.68
N THR A 175 -8.31 -19.37 -8.17
CA THR A 175 -8.10 -18.49 -7.00
C THR A 175 -8.47 -17.05 -7.39
N PRO A 176 -9.43 -16.39 -6.72
CA PRO A 176 -9.77 -15.00 -6.99
C PRO A 176 -8.54 -14.11 -6.81
N LYS A 177 -8.22 -13.33 -7.83
CA LYS A 177 -7.11 -12.36 -7.82
C LYS A 177 -7.69 -11.00 -8.14
N ILE A 178 -7.24 -9.97 -7.43
CA ILE A 178 -7.68 -8.59 -7.66
C ILE A 178 -6.57 -7.88 -8.41
N PRO A 179 -6.76 -7.54 -9.70
CA PRO A 179 -5.82 -6.72 -10.45
C PRO A 179 -5.83 -5.30 -9.91
N TYR A 180 -4.70 -4.60 -10.00
CA TYR A 180 -4.60 -3.19 -9.65
C TYR A 180 -3.58 -2.49 -10.55
N LEU A 181 -3.56 -1.17 -10.47
CA LEU A 181 -2.70 -0.32 -11.27
C LEU A 181 -1.52 0.19 -10.43
N THR A 182 -0.39 0.38 -11.07
CA THR A 182 0.80 1.05 -10.55
C THR A 182 1.13 2.23 -11.46
N PHE A 183 1.97 3.15 -10.99
CA PHE A 183 2.39 4.29 -11.79
C PHE A 183 3.85 4.13 -12.25
N SER A 184 4.07 4.26 -13.55
CA SER A 184 5.41 4.27 -14.12
C SER A 184 5.96 5.69 -14.16
N HIS A 185 6.95 5.99 -13.33
CA HIS A 185 7.62 7.30 -13.34
C HIS A 185 8.40 7.57 -14.63
N SER A 186 8.87 6.52 -15.31
CA SER A 186 9.58 6.67 -16.60
C SER A 186 8.62 6.96 -17.76
N LEU A 187 7.47 6.27 -17.80
CA LEU A 187 6.44 6.50 -18.81
C LEU A 187 5.51 7.66 -18.47
N LYS A 188 5.50 8.10 -17.20
CA LYS A 188 4.56 9.10 -16.66
C LYS A 188 3.09 8.69 -16.81
N ASP A 189 2.80 7.39 -16.77
CA ASP A 189 1.44 6.86 -16.95
C ASP A 189 1.17 5.64 -16.06
N PRO A 190 -0.10 5.34 -15.73
CA PRO A 190 -0.46 4.14 -14.99
C PRO A 190 -0.26 2.89 -15.86
N LEU A 191 0.13 1.80 -15.19
CA LEU A 191 0.31 0.48 -15.80
C LEU A 191 -0.33 -0.60 -14.91
N PRO A 192 -0.83 -1.70 -15.51
CA PRO A 192 -1.23 -2.86 -14.72
C PRO A 192 -0.07 -3.37 -13.85
N SER A 193 -0.35 -3.68 -12.59
CA SER A 193 0.62 -4.36 -11.75
C SER A 193 0.94 -5.76 -12.30
N PRO A 194 2.21 -6.17 -12.36
CA PRO A 194 2.58 -7.51 -12.81
C PRO A 194 2.08 -8.60 -11.87
N THR A 195 1.81 -8.27 -10.63
CA THR A 195 1.33 -9.22 -9.61
C THR A 195 0.01 -8.75 -9.03
N PRO A 196 -1.11 -9.49 -9.24
CA PRO A 196 -2.39 -9.16 -8.63
C PRO A 196 -2.39 -9.47 -7.13
N ILE A 197 -3.32 -8.87 -6.40
CA ILE A 197 -3.54 -9.17 -4.97
C ILE A 197 -4.21 -10.55 -4.85
N LYS A 198 -3.62 -11.42 -4.06
CA LYS A 198 -4.08 -12.79 -3.79
C LYS A 198 -4.93 -12.85 -2.50
N PRO A 199 -5.68 -13.93 -2.26
CA PRO A 199 -6.37 -14.15 -0.98
C PRO A 199 -5.43 -14.19 0.23
N THR A 200 -4.18 -14.61 0.06
CA THR A 200 -3.14 -14.62 1.10
C THR A 200 -2.69 -13.22 1.51
N ASN A 201 -2.86 -12.21 0.64
CA ASN A 201 -2.56 -10.82 0.94
C ASN A 201 -3.74 -10.22 1.73
N ARG A 202 -3.68 -10.35 3.05
CA ARG A 202 -4.79 -9.97 3.93
C ARG A 202 -4.63 -8.59 4.57
N LEU A 203 -3.46 -7.98 4.47
CA LEU A 203 -3.18 -6.64 4.97
C LEU A 203 -2.73 -5.76 3.79
N ILE A 204 -3.55 -4.76 3.44
CA ILE A 204 -3.27 -3.89 2.31
C ILE A 204 -3.10 -2.46 2.83
N ILE A 205 -1.90 -1.90 2.63
CA ILE A 205 -1.60 -0.50 2.92
C ILE A 205 -1.76 0.28 1.61
N ILE A 206 -2.71 1.22 1.59
CA ILE A 206 -2.96 2.08 0.44
C ILE A 206 -2.43 3.47 0.76
N GLU A 207 -1.43 3.91 0.03
CA GLU A 207 -0.83 5.21 0.23
C GLU A 207 -1.17 6.17 -0.92
N GLY A 208 -1.45 7.43 -0.61
CA GLY A 208 -1.70 8.42 -1.65
C GLY A 208 -2.28 9.72 -1.12
N LEU A 209 -2.44 10.67 -2.04
CA LEU A 209 -2.90 12.02 -1.72
C LEU A 209 -4.34 12.04 -1.21
N TYR A 210 -5.21 11.22 -1.80
CA TYR A 210 -6.67 11.30 -1.63
C TYR A 210 -7.29 10.15 -0.85
N THR A 211 -6.46 9.30 -0.22
CA THR A 211 -6.93 8.08 0.48
C THR A 211 -7.74 8.37 1.75
N LEU A 212 -7.69 9.59 2.28
CA LEU A 212 -8.41 10.03 3.50
C LEU A 212 -9.28 11.27 3.29
N ILE A 213 -9.74 11.52 2.07
CA ILE A 213 -10.62 12.65 1.76
C ILE A 213 -12.05 12.32 2.16
N ASN A 214 -12.71 13.28 2.87
CA ASN A 214 -14.10 13.18 3.32
C ASN A 214 -15.05 13.97 2.41
N GLU A 215 -14.91 13.78 1.07
CA GLU A 215 -15.80 14.44 0.11
C GLU A 215 -16.09 13.51 -1.07
N GLY A 216 -17.34 13.51 -1.52
CA GLY A 216 -17.80 12.86 -2.74
C GLY A 216 -17.45 11.36 -2.80
N ILE A 217 -16.93 10.94 -3.94
CA ILE A 217 -16.58 9.54 -4.19
C ILE A 217 -15.41 9.06 -3.31
N TRP A 218 -14.48 9.98 -2.97
CA TRP A 218 -13.35 9.69 -2.10
C TRP A 218 -13.79 9.32 -0.69
N ALA A 219 -14.82 10.02 -0.13
CA ALA A 219 -15.36 9.72 1.18
C ALA A 219 -15.87 8.28 1.29
N ARG A 220 -16.45 7.74 0.20
CA ARG A 220 -16.92 6.35 0.16
C ARG A 220 -15.76 5.37 0.29
N ALA A 221 -14.64 5.62 -0.37
CA ALA A 221 -13.43 4.80 -0.25
C ALA A 221 -12.79 4.96 1.14
N THR A 222 -12.68 6.20 1.65
CA THR A 222 -12.17 6.51 3.00
C THR A 222 -12.98 5.78 4.08
N GLY A 223 -14.30 5.72 3.97
CA GLY A 223 -15.18 5.02 4.91
C GLY A 223 -14.95 3.50 4.96
N MET A 224 -14.31 2.92 3.95
CA MET A 224 -13.97 1.49 3.91
C MET A 224 -12.61 1.16 4.55
N MET A 225 -11.82 2.15 5.00
CA MET A 225 -10.53 1.91 5.64
C MET A 225 -10.70 1.53 7.11
N ASN A 226 -9.98 0.48 7.55
CA ASN A 226 -10.01 0.03 8.94
C ASN A 226 -9.02 0.79 9.84
N PHE A 227 -7.98 1.36 9.24
CA PHE A 227 -6.91 2.04 9.95
C PHE A 227 -6.45 3.24 9.11
N ARG A 228 -6.33 4.42 9.72
CA ARG A 228 -6.09 5.68 9.02
C ARG A 228 -4.88 6.39 9.59
N ILE A 229 -3.93 6.74 8.72
CA ILE A 229 -2.69 7.43 9.09
C ILE A 229 -2.58 8.69 8.25
N TRP A 230 -2.51 9.84 8.90
CA TRP A 230 -2.18 11.11 8.28
C TRP A 230 -0.73 11.49 8.55
N LEU A 231 -0.01 11.80 7.50
CA LEU A 231 1.36 12.29 7.58
C LEU A 231 1.36 13.82 7.54
N GLU A 232 1.42 14.43 8.73
CA GLU A 232 1.52 15.88 8.85
C GLU A 232 2.96 16.32 8.57
N CYS A 233 3.12 17.41 7.83
CA CYS A 233 4.41 18.00 7.51
C CYS A 233 4.27 19.51 7.41
N ASP A 234 5.27 20.22 7.93
CA ASP A 234 5.34 21.67 7.79
C ASP A 234 5.38 22.09 6.32
N SER A 235 4.64 23.12 5.96
CA SER A 235 4.47 23.54 4.57
C SER A 235 5.76 24.05 3.92
N LYS A 236 6.68 24.65 4.70
CA LYS A 236 7.99 25.09 4.20
C LYS A 236 8.86 23.87 3.89
N VAL A 237 8.87 22.87 4.78
CA VAL A 237 9.60 21.62 4.60
C VAL A 237 9.07 20.89 3.35
N VAL A 238 7.75 20.84 3.19
CA VAL A 238 7.09 20.26 2.00
C VAL A 238 7.54 20.97 0.73
N ARG A 239 7.46 22.33 0.68
CA ARG A 239 7.85 23.12 -0.47
C ARG A 239 9.31 22.89 -0.85
N ASP A 240 10.22 22.91 0.14
CA ASP A 240 11.64 22.67 -0.10
C ASP A 240 11.93 21.27 -0.65
N ARG A 241 11.26 20.25 -0.12
CA ARG A 241 11.37 18.87 -0.62
C ARG A 241 10.87 18.75 -2.06
N LEU A 242 9.76 19.38 -2.38
CA LEU A 242 9.17 19.37 -3.72
C LEU A 242 10.05 20.07 -4.74
N LEU A 243 10.61 21.24 -4.40
CA LEU A 243 11.57 21.95 -5.25
C LEU A 243 12.81 21.10 -5.53
N LYS A 244 13.44 20.57 -4.47
CA LYS A 244 14.61 19.69 -4.62
C LYS A 244 14.32 18.46 -5.47
N ARG A 245 13.14 17.83 -5.27
CA ARG A 245 12.70 16.68 -6.08
C ARG A 245 12.50 17.06 -7.54
N CYS A 246 11.80 18.17 -7.77
CA CYS A 246 11.48 18.66 -9.12
C CYS A 246 12.74 18.86 -9.98
N LEU A 247 13.76 19.48 -9.41
CA LEU A 247 15.04 19.71 -10.07
C LEU A 247 15.87 18.41 -10.21
N ARG A 248 15.97 17.63 -9.15
CA ARG A 248 16.75 16.38 -9.15
C ARG A 248 16.23 15.35 -10.14
N GLU A 249 14.91 15.22 -10.27
CA GLU A 249 14.26 14.27 -11.18
C GLU A 249 14.09 14.83 -12.60
N GLY A 250 14.56 16.03 -12.87
CA GLY A 250 14.46 16.67 -14.18
C GLY A 250 13.01 16.91 -14.62
N ILE A 251 12.11 17.12 -13.64
CA ILE A 251 10.71 17.47 -13.93
C ILE A 251 10.66 18.87 -14.52
N GLU A 252 11.44 19.79 -13.97
CA GLU A 252 11.72 21.12 -14.50
C GLU A 252 13.23 21.35 -14.53
N ASP A 253 13.67 22.18 -15.47
CA ASP A 253 15.07 22.44 -15.77
C ASP A 253 15.62 23.70 -15.08
N THR A 254 14.74 24.57 -14.57
CA THR A 254 15.11 25.79 -13.84
C THR A 254 14.39 25.93 -12.52
N VAL A 255 14.99 26.71 -11.60
CA VAL A 255 14.40 26.97 -10.27
C VAL A 255 13.07 27.69 -10.41
N GLU A 256 12.99 28.70 -11.29
CA GLU A 256 11.78 29.49 -11.51
C GLU A 256 10.61 28.64 -12.02
N ARG A 257 10.89 27.70 -12.91
CA ARG A 257 9.87 26.76 -13.41
C ARG A 257 9.45 25.78 -12.33
N ALA A 258 10.42 25.28 -11.56
CA ALA A 258 10.15 24.40 -10.44
C ALA A 258 9.29 25.10 -9.38
N GLU A 259 9.59 26.36 -9.02
CA GLU A 259 8.77 27.16 -8.10
C GLU A 259 7.35 27.37 -8.64
N LYS A 260 7.21 27.79 -9.90
CA LYS A 260 5.90 27.97 -10.53
C LYS A 260 5.07 26.69 -10.50
N ARG A 261 5.69 25.53 -10.76
CA ARG A 261 5.02 24.24 -10.71
C ARG A 261 4.62 23.87 -9.28
N VAL A 262 5.56 23.94 -8.33
CA VAL A 262 5.32 23.57 -6.95
C VAL A 262 4.24 24.46 -6.34
N ASP A 263 4.35 25.77 -6.47
CA ASP A 263 3.38 26.71 -5.89
C ASP A 263 2.05 26.68 -6.64
N GLY A 264 2.06 26.53 -7.96
CA GLY A 264 0.86 26.53 -8.80
C GLY A 264 0.10 25.19 -8.86
N SER A 265 0.69 24.07 -8.39
CA SER A 265 0.03 22.77 -8.43
C SER A 265 0.17 22.01 -7.12
N ASP A 266 1.39 21.63 -6.72
CA ASP A 266 1.59 20.74 -5.59
C ASP A 266 1.12 21.34 -4.25
N MET A 267 1.44 22.63 -3.99
CA MET A 267 1.02 23.31 -2.77
C MET A 267 -0.50 23.51 -2.74
N LEU A 268 -1.11 23.89 -3.86
CA LEU A 268 -2.58 24.01 -3.97
C LEU A 268 -3.28 22.68 -3.74
N ASN A 269 -2.72 21.57 -4.23
CA ASN A 269 -3.24 20.24 -3.95
C ASN A 269 -3.14 19.93 -2.45
N GLY A 270 -2.04 20.31 -1.80
CA GLY A 270 -1.84 20.15 -0.35
C GLY A 270 -2.89 20.88 0.47
N GLU A 271 -3.18 22.13 0.13
CA GLU A 271 -4.23 22.93 0.78
C GLU A 271 -5.63 22.33 0.57
N TRP A 272 -5.92 21.91 -0.66
CA TRP A 272 -7.19 21.27 -1.01
C TRP A 272 -7.41 19.99 -0.19
N ILE A 273 -6.36 19.17 -0.03
CA ILE A 273 -6.38 17.93 0.76
C ILE A 273 -6.62 18.23 2.24
N LYS A 274 -5.86 19.17 2.83
CA LYS A 274 -6.01 19.54 4.25
C LYS A 274 -7.41 20.03 4.58
N ALA A 275 -8.02 20.81 3.69
CA ALA A 275 -9.38 21.33 3.87
C ALA A 275 -10.46 20.24 3.82
N ARG A 276 -10.15 19.04 3.29
CA ARG A 276 -11.12 17.93 3.08
C ARG A 276 -10.71 16.64 3.76
N LEU A 277 -9.70 16.71 4.61
CA LEU A 277 -9.24 15.54 5.38
C LEU A 277 -10.37 15.05 6.30
N THR A 278 -10.49 13.72 6.43
CA THR A 278 -11.39 13.15 7.43
C THR A 278 -11.00 13.59 8.85
N THR A 279 -12.01 13.85 9.68
CA THR A 279 -11.83 14.24 11.09
C THR A 279 -12.17 13.11 12.05
N ASP A 280 -12.18 11.86 11.58
CA ASP A 280 -12.51 10.69 12.38
C ASP A 280 -11.58 10.58 13.61
N ALA A 281 -12.15 10.21 14.75
CA ALA A 281 -11.43 10.08 16.02
C ALA A 281 -10.28 9.04 15.98
N ASP A 282 -10.36 8.08 15.05
CA ASP A 282 -9.38 7.00 14.88
C ASP A 282 -8.20 7.40 13.98
N LEU A 283 -8.12 8.67 13.56
CA LEU A 283 -7.04 9.15 12.71
C LEU A 283 -5.73 9.25 13.49
N ILE A 284 -4.73 8.51 13.09
CA ILE A 284 -3.38 8.59 13.65
C ILE A 284 -2.59 9.63 12.89
N VAL A 285 -2.13 10.65 13.59
CA VAL A 285 -1.30 11.71 13.02
C VAL A 285 0.17 11.42 13.34
N ILE A 286 1.00 11.39 12.30
CA ILE A 286 2.44 11.22 12.38
C ILE A 286 3.11 12.46 11.82
N GLU A 287 3.99 13.07 12.59
CA GLU A 287 4.80 14.20 12.12
C GLU A 287 5.94 13.69 11.21
N SER A 288 5.98 14.20 9.99
CA SER A 288 7.08 14.00 9.07
C SER A 288 8.18 15.03 9.36
N LYS A 289 9.24 14.60 10.04
CA LYS A 289 10.41 15.43 10.32
C LYS A 289 11.41 15.38 9.18
N GLU A 290 12.26 16.39 9.06
CA GLU A 290 13.41 16.35 8.15
C GLU A 290 14.23 15.08 8.43
N ASP A 291 14.38 14.25 7.41
CA ASP A 291 15.19 13.04 7.52
C ASP A 291 16.66 13.44 7.32
N ALA A 292 17.47 13.31 8.37
CA ALA A 292 18.91 13.57 8.33
C ALA A 292 19.64 12.76 7.24
N ARG A 293 19.05 11.67 6.76
CA ARG A 293 19.58 10.84 5.64
C ARG A 293 19.48 11.53 4.28
N LEU A 294 18.51 12.44 4.08
CA LEU A 294 18.40 13.21 2.83
C LEU A 294 19.42 14.34 2.72
N VAL A 295 19.98 14.81 3.84
CA VAL A 295 21.05 15.82 3.88
C VAL A 295 22.42 15.18 3.62
N ALA A 296 22.63 13.94 4.02
CA ALA A 296 23.91 13.23 3.86
C ALA A 296 24.19 12.74 2.43
N SER A 297 23.19 12.65 1.54
CA SER A 297 23.36 12.25 0.13
C SER A 297 23.71 13.39 -0.82
N SER A 298 23.84 14.62 -0.32
CA SER A 298 24.30 15.81 -1.09
C SER A 298 25.72 16.25 -0.69
N GLY A 299 26.61 15.32 -0.41
CA GLY A 299 28.06 15.56 -0.31
C GLY A 299 28.71 15.64 -1.70
N PRO A 300 29.87 16.30 -1.85
CA PRO A 300 30.39 16.96 -3.03
C PRO A 300 30.62 16.06 -4.23
#